data_cca9a1b45f74ac0bf353b9143710d707
#
_entry.id   cca9a1b45f74ac0bf353b9143710d707
#
_cell.length_a   1.000
_cell.length_b   1.000
_cell.length_c   1.000
_cell.angle_alpha   90.00
_cell.angle_beta   90.00
_cell.angle_gamma   90.00
#
_symmetry.space_group_name_H-M   'P 1'
#
loop_
_entity.id
_entity.type
_entity.pdbx_description
1 polymer ?
#
loop_
_entity_poly.entity_id
_entity_poly.type
_entity_poly.pdbx_seq_one_letter_code
_entity_poly.pdbx_strand_id
1 'polypeptide(L)'
;MENCSKTLSDSGTRRYFIGGSEARIIMGDDEVALIRLWREKRGEIEPEDLSGNLLVQLGLATEDLNRRWYEANTGQVVIDVQRQIRHPVLRWMGATLDGRVQGSDAVFEAKFMLPWLFSEEAAAEKYMPQLQHNMWVVAARTAVLSVITGGGKWVEILAHADPLYQHLIVTAERNFWRCVESGEQPQLFGVEPPKPRLEAVRLSIWRRRMPGRSSPRSSRKPTRRISSTSEPKPS
;
A
#
# COMPACT_ATOMS: atom_id res chain seq x y z
N MET A 1 -4.84 14.49 23.84
CA MET A 1 -5.51 13.30 24.37
C MET A 1 -6.88 13.12 23.71
N GLU A 2 -6.97 12.96 22.38
CA GLU A 2 -8.25 12.86 21.66
C GLU A 2 -8.29 11.78 20.57
N ASN A 3 -7.53 10.71 20.70
CA ASN A 3 -7.47 9.68 19.65
C ASN A 3 -7.91 8.26 20.10
N CYS A 4 -8.48 8.10 21.30
CA CYS A 4 -8.91 6.79 21.79
C CYS A 4 -10.39 6.46 21.50
N SER A 5 -11.16 7.39 20.92
CA SER A 5 -12.62 7.23 20.76
C SER A 5 -13.07 6.74 19.39
N LYS A 6 -12.16 6.64 18.39
CA LYS A 6 -12.53 6.29 17.00
C LYS A 6 -12.61 4.78 16.71
N THR A 7 -11.98 3.95 17.51
CA THR A 7 -11.91 2.50 17.25
C THR A 7 -13.15 1.72 17.66
N LEU A 8 -13.93 2.19 18.60
CA LEU A 8 -15.10 1.46 19.13
C LEU A 8 -16.40 1.61 18.31
N SER A 9 -16.54 2.67 17.51
CA SER A 9 -17.74 2.86 16.68
C SER A 9 -17.65 2.20 15.31
N ASP A 10 -16.46 1.80 14.85
CA ASP A 10 -16.23 1.24 13.51
C ASP A 10 -16.38 -0.29 13.47
N SER A 11 -16.13 -0.99 14.59
CA SER A 11 -16.24 -2.45 14.64
C SER A 11 -17.69 -2.96 14.44
N GLY A 12 -18.67 -2.24 14.93
CA GLY A 12 -20.09 -2.60 14.76
C GLY A 12 -20.59 -2.54 13.33
N THR A 13 -20.07 -1.62 12.52
CA THR A 13 -20.45 -1.45 11.10
C THR A 13 -19.73 -2.43 10.17
N ARG A 14 -18.50 -2.81 10.46
CA ARG A 14 -17.69 -3.76 9.67
C ARG A 14 -18.28 -5.17 9.60
N ARG A 15 -19.08 -5.55 10.59
CA ARG A 15 -19.77 -6.85 10.62
C ARG A 15 -20.71 -7.07 9.43
N TYR A 16 -21.26 -6.00 8.86
CA TYR A 16 -22.29 -6.07 7.81
C TYR A 16 -21.74 -5.99 6.39
N PHE A 17 -20.42 -6.13 6.19
CA PHE A 17 -19.83 -6.17 4.87
C PHE A 17 -18.42 -6.77 4.90
N ILE A 18 -17.94 -7.15 3.73
CA ILE A 18 -16.57 -7.58 3.49
C ILE A 18 -15.76 -6.34 3.09
N GLY A 19 -14.67 -6.07 3.82
CA GLY A 19 -13.71 -5.01 3.51
C GLY A 19 -12.48 -5.52 2.76
N GLY A 20 -11.69 -4.60 2.20
CA GLY A 20 -10.51 -4.99 1.40
C GLY A 20 -9.47 -5.83 2.14
N SER A 21 -9.24 -5.58 3.44
CA SER A 21 -8.34 -6.42 4.23
C SER A 21 -8.85 -7.85 4.41
N GLU A 22 -10.16 -8.03 4.42
CA GLU A 22 -10.81 -9.33 4.57
C GLU A 22 -10.83 -10.12 3.25
N ALA A 23 -10.82 -9.42 2.10
CA ALA A 23 -10.62 -10.04 0.79
C ALA A 23 -9.34 -10.87 0.74
N ARG A 24 -8.28 -10.46 1.45
CA ARG A 24 -7.03 -11.22 1.56
C ARG A 24 -7.21 -12.54 2.32
N ILE A 25 -8.06 -12.56 3.33
CA ILE A 25 -8.36 -13.79 4.09
C ILE A 25 -9.18 -14.74 3.22
N ILE A 26 -10.20 -14.21 2.55
CA ILE A 26 -11.13 -15.01 1.71
C ILE A 26 -10.42 -15.61 0.48
N MET A 27 -9.45 -14.88 -0.09
CA MET A 27 -8.64 -15.36 -1.23
C MET A 27 -7.39 -16.14 -0.81
N GLY A 28 -7.10 -16.21 0.49
CA GLY A 28 -5.95 -16.90 1.05
C GLY A 28 -6.19 -18.40 1.23
N ASP A 29 -5.18 -19.06 1.80
CA ASP A 29 -5.13 -20.49 2.07
C ASP A 29 -5.19 -20.84 3.57
N ASP A 30 -5.43 -19.85 4.45
CA ASP A 30 -5.57 -20.03 5.89
C ASP A 30 -7.04 -20.30 6.27
N GLU A 31 -7.38 -21.58 6.39
CA GLU A 31 -8.72 -22.02 6.77
C GLU A 31 -9.11 -21.54 8.17
N VAL A 32 -8.16 -21.46 9.10
CA VAL A 32 -8.43 -21.01 10.48
C VAL A 32 -8.83 -19.53 10.48
N ALA A 33 -8.10 -18.70 9.73
CA ALA A 33 -8.43 -17.29 9.57
C ALA A 33 -9.78 -17.09 8.86
N LEU A 34 -10.09 -17.92 7.84
CA LEU A 34 -11.35 -17.87 7.11
C LEU A 34 -12.56 -18.19 8.02
N ILE A 35 -12.47 -19.27 8.79
CA ILE A 35 -13.54 -19.68 9.73
C ILE A 35 -13.71 -18.64 10.83
N ARG A 36 -12.60 -18.08 11.35
CA ARG A 36 -12.65 -17.00 12.33
C ARG A 36 -13.39 -15.78 11.78
N LEU A 37 -13.02 -15.31 10.58
CA LEU A 37 -13.69 -14.19 9.91
C LEU A 37 -15.20 -14.46 9.72
N TRP A 38 -15.57 -15.67 9.33
CA TRP A 38 -16.97 -16.08 9.18
C TRP A 38 -17.74 -15.97 10.50
N ARG A 39 -17.17 -16.46 11.62
CA ARG A 39 -17.79 -16.37 12.94
C ARG A 39 -17.90 -14.91 13.42
N GLU A 40 -16.90 -14.07 13.12
CA GLU A 40 -16.94 -12.63 13.40
C GLU A 40 -18.08 -11.95 12.63
N LYS A 41 -18.25 -12.25 11.34
CA LYS A 41 -19.34 -11.69 10.52
C LYS A 41 -20.72 -12.13 11.01
N ARG A 42 -20.85 -13.34 11.50
CA ARG A 42 -22.08 -13.86 12.11
C ARG A 42 -22.30 -13.32 13.53
N GLY A 43 -21.27 -12.71 14.13
CA GLY A 43 -21.29 -12.20 15.49
C GLY A 43 -21.32 -13.28 16.56
N GLU A 44 -20.78 -14.40 16.25
CA GLU A 44 -20.57 -15.50 17.17
C GLU A 44 -19.34 -15.27 18.06
N ILE A 45 -18.40 -14.48 17.57
CA ILE A 45 -17.20 -14.06 18.29
C ILE A 45 -16.93 -12.57 18.03
N GLU A 46 -16.27 -11.93 18.98
CA GLU A 46 -15.77 -10.56 18.81
C GLU A 46 -14.49 -10.55 17.93
N PRO A 47 -14.26 -9.47 17.17
CA PRO A 47 -13.00 -9.27 16.47
C PRO A 47 -11.80 -9.35 17.42
N GLU A 48 -10.67 -9.80 16.91
CA GLU A 48 -9.44 -9.89 17.68
C GLU A 48 -8.97 -8.52 18.15
N ASP A 49 -8.64 -8.43 19.44
CA ASP A 49 -7.96 -7.25 19.97
C ASP A 49 -6.48 -7.27 19.54
N LEU A 50 -6.15 -6.48 18.54
CA LEU A 50 -4.80 -6.32 18.01
C LEU A 50 -4.02 -5.16 18.66
N SER A 51 -4.55 -4.57 19.75
CA SER A 51 -3.88 -3.46 20.46
C SER A 51 -2.51 -3.84 21.01
N GLY A 52 -2.34 -5.10 21.41
CA GLY A 52 -1.06 -5.66 21.87
C GLY A 52 -0.12 -6.12 20.74
N ASN A 53 -0.52 -6.04 19.47
CA ASN A 53 0.32 -6.46 18.35
C ASN A 53 1.15 -5.28 17.82
N LEU A 54 2.44 -5.26 18.14
CA LEU A 54 3.34 -4.16 17.77
C LEU A 54 3.39 -3.92 16.24
N LEU A 55 3.34 -4.96 15.40
CA LEU A 55 3.36 -4.78 13.94
C LEU A 55 2.11 -4.07 13.43
N VAL A 56 0.96 -4.40 13.99
CA VAL A 56 -0.31 -3.71 13.67
C VAL A 56 -0.25 -2.26 14.14
N GLN A 57 0.26 -2.02 15.36
CA GLN A 57 0.42 -0.65 15.88
C GLN A 57 1.42 0.17 15.06
N LEU A 58 2.52 -0.42 14.59
CA LEU A 58 3.45 0.25 13.67
C LEU A 58 2.78 0.56 12.33
N GLY A 59 1.96 -0.35 11.80
CA GLY A 59 1.16 -0.11 10.60
C GLY A 59 0.27 1.13 10.75
N LEU A 60 -0.52 1.17 11.82
CA LEU A 60 -1.42 2.29 12.13
C LEU A 60 -0.67 3.60 12.35
N ALA A 61 0.41 3.57 13.13
CA ALA A 61 1.21 4.76 13.45
C ALA A 61 1.93 5.33 12.22
N THR A 62 2.29 4.50 11.26
CA THR A 62 3.03 4.91 10.06
C THR A 62 2.12 5.28 8.88
N GLU A 63 0.82 5.08 8.96
CA GLU A 63 -0.12 5.34 7.86
C GLU A 63 -0.11 6.81 7.42
N ASP A 64 -0.28 7.75 8.38
CA ASP A 64 -0.24 9.19 8.11
C ASP A 64 1.15 9.66 7.64
N LEU A 65 2.23 9.10 8.23
CA LEU A 65 3.59 9.35 7.77
C LEU A 65 3.77 8.88 6.32
N ASN A 66 3.27 7.71 5.98
CA ASN A 66 3.37 7.11 4.65
C ASN A 66 2.64 7.98 3.61
N ARG A 67 1.43 8.42 3.90
CA ARG A 67 0.66 9.33 3.05
C ARG A 67 1.43 10.64 2.81
N ARG A 68 1.87 11.33 3.86
CA ARG A 68 2.64 12.57 3.74
C ARG A 68 3.97 12.39 2.99
N TRP A 69 4.60 11.23 3.18
CA TRP A 69 5.82 10.89 2.46
C TRP A 69 5.56 10.71 0.96
N TYR A 70 4.49 10.00 0.62
CA TYR A 70 4.04 9.87 -0.75
C TYR A 70 3.77 11.23 -1.40
N GLU A 71 2.98 12.08 -0.75
CA GLU A 71 2.66 13.42 -1.24
C GLU A 71 3.91 14.28 -1.47
N ALA A 72 4.85 14.26 -0.52
CA ALA A 72 6.09 15.04 -0.61
C ALA A 72 7.03 14.56 -1.73
N ASN A 73 7.03 13.25 -2.05
CA ASN A 73 7.94 12.68 -3.04
C ASN A 73 7.36 12.61 -4.45
N THR A 74 6.04 12.64 -4.59
CA THR A 74 5.35 12.55 -5.88
C THR A 74 4.77 13.88 -6.34
N GLY A 75 4.53 14.81 -5.41
CA GLY A 75 3.78 16.06 -5.67
C GLY A 75 2.27 15.82 -5.84
N GLN A 76 1.79 14.59 -5.65
CA GLN A 76 0.37 14.26 -5.71
C GLN A 76 -0.26 14.45 -4.33
N VAL A 77 -1.54 14.77 -4.30
CA VAL A 77 -2.30 14.96 -3.06
C VAL A 77 -3.24 13.78 -2.85
N VAL A 78 -3.31 13.27 -1.63
CA VAL A 78 -4.24 12.20 -1.24
C VAL A 78 -5.45 12.81 -0.54
N ILE A 79 -6.62 12.53 -1.08
CA ILE A 79 -7.92 12.99 -0.57
C ILE A 79 -8.77 11.80 -0.09
N ASP A 80 -9.95 12.05 0.44
CA ASP A 80 -10.88 11.01 0.92
C ASP A 80 -10.25 10.05 1.94
N VAL A 81 -9.36 10.55 2.80
CA VAL A 81 -8.63 9.76 3.81
C VAL A 81 -9.61 9.12 4.79
N GLN A 82 -9.47 7.82 5.04
CA GLN A 82 -10.32 7.01 5.93
C GLN A 82 -11.81 7.02 5.55
N ARG A 83 -12.10 7.26 4.26
CA ARG A 83 -13.48 7.26 3.78
C ARG A 83 -14.01 5.84 3.64
N GLN A 84 -15.11 5.58 4.31
CA GLN A 84 -15.85 4.32 4.16
C GLN A 84 -16.83 4.42 2.98
N ILE A 85 -16.78 3.46 2.08
CA ILE A 85 -17.61 3.39 0.87
C ILE A 85 -18.24 2.01 0.79
N ARG A 86 -19.53 1.95 0.44
CA ARG A 86 -20.23 0.70 0.13
C ARG A 86 -20.43 0.56 -1.36
N HIS A 87 -20.27 -0.66 -1.88
CA HIS A 87 -20.57 -0.93 -3.27
C HIS A 87 -22.08 -0.70 -3.52
N PRO A 88 -22.48 0.06 -4.56
CA PRO A 88 -23.86 0.48 -4.75
C PRO A 88 -24.85 -0.66 -4.97
N VAL A 89 -24.39 -1.77 -5.54
CA VAL A 89 -25.22 -2.95 -5.85
C VAL A 89 -24.94 -4.10 -4.87
N LEU A 90 -23.66 -4.47 -4.69
CA LEU A 90 -23.25 -5.57 -3.80
C LEU A 90 -23.13 -5.04 -2.38
N ARG A 91 -24.23 -4.94 -1.66
CA ARG A 91 -24.31 -4.29 -0.34
C ARG A 91 -23.41 -4.94 0.73
N TRP A 92 -23.02 -6.18 0.53
CA TRP A 92 -22.09 -6.93 1.35
C TRP A 92 -20.61 -6.63 1.04
N MET A 93 -20.31 -5.79 0.03
CA MET A 93 -18.96 -5.30 -0.26
C MET A 93 -18.81 -3.85 0.19
N GLY A 94 -17.68 -3.52 0.76
CA GLY A 94 -17.33 -2.15 1.12
C GLY A 94 -15.83 -1.97 1.28
N ALA A 95 -15.39 -0.73 1.33
CA ALA A 95 -13.99 -0.37 1.53
C ALA A 95 -13.88 0.79 2.52
N THR A 96 -12.88 0.73 3.40
CA THR A 96 -12.36 1.91 4.09
C THR A 96 -11.03 2.22 3.42
N LEU A 97 -10.96 3.33 2.71
CA LEU A 97 -9.78 3.69 1.93
C LEU A 97 -8.78 4.46 2.80
N ASP A 98 -7.50 4.15 2.68
CA ASP A 98 -6.45 5.02 3.24
C ASP A 98 -6.41 6.35 2.50
N GLY A 99 -6.93 6.39 1.25
CA GLY A 99 -7.18 7.61 0.50
C GLY A 99 -7.43 7.37 -0.99
N ARG A 100 -7.54 8.47 -1.72
CA ARG A 100 -7.58 8.51 -3.20
C ARG A 100 -6.62 9.57 -3.69
N VAL A 101 -5.95 9.32 -4.80
CA VAL A 101 -5.04 10.29 -5.40
C VAL A 101 -5.87 11.33 -6.17
N GLN A 102 -5.72 12.61 -5.80
CA GLN A 102 -6.45 13.71 -6.40
C GLN A 102 -6.09 13.86 -7.89
N GLY A 103 -7.10 14.08 -8.73
CA GLY A 103 -6.92 14.24 -10.18
C GLY A 103 -6.71 12.93 -10.94
N SER A 104 -6.67 11.80 -10.23
CA SER A 104 -6.74 10.46 -10.80
C SER A 104 -7.82 9.65 -10.07
N ASP A 105 -8.25 8.53 -10.65
CA ASP A 105 -9.17 7.62 -9.96
C ASP A 105 -8.44 6.59 -9.09
N ALA A 106 -7.14 6.79 -8.83
CA ALA A 106 -6.34 5.81 -8.12
C ALA A 106 -6.72 5.71 -6.64
N VAL A 107 -6.94 4.50 -6.17
CA VAL A 107 -6.99 4.18 -4.74
C VAL A 107 -5.59 4.29 -4.16
N PHE A 108 -5.43 4.96 -3.03
CA PHE A 108 -4.19 5.00 -2.27
C PHE A 108 -4.28 4.01 -1.09
N GLU A 109 -3.27 3.16 -0.96
CA GLU A 109 -3.15 2.17 0.12
C GLU A 109 -1.76 2.26 0.75
N ALA A 110 -1.71 2.53 2.05
CA ALA A 110 -0.47 2.65 2.83
C ALA A 110 -0.16 1.37 3.59
N LYS A 111 1.07 0.88 3.50
CA LYS A 111 1.49 -0.31 4.23
C LYS A 111 2.85 -0.13 4.90
N PHE A 112 3.00 -0.77 6.06
CA PHE A 112 4.26 -1.00 6.71
C PHE A 112 4.67 -2.46 6.55
N MET A 113 5.93 -2.71 6.19
CA MET A 113 6.48 -4.07 6.09
C MET A 113 7.85 -4.15 6.75
N LEU A 114 8.14 -5.29 7.38
CA LEU A 114 9.48 -5.55 7.91
C LEU A 114 10.47 -5.75 6.75
N PRO A 115 11.71 -5.27 6.86
CA PRO A 115 12.66 -5.27 5.75
C PRO A 115 12.95 -6.65 5.15
N TRP A 116 12.97 -7.68 6.00
CA TRP A 116 13.25 -9.06 5.59
C TRP A 116 12.04 -9.80 4.98
N LEU A 117 10.83 -9.24 5.13
CA LEU A 117 9.61 -9.74 4.50
C LEU A 117 9.26 -8.98 3.23
N PHE A 118 10.07 -7.98 2.87
CA PHE A 118 9.78 -7.10 1.76
C PHE A 118 10.56 -7.50 0.51
N SER A 119 9.85 -7.83 -0.55
CA SER A 119 10.22 -7.58 -1.94
C SER A 119 9.01 -6.90 -2.62
N GLU A 120 9.21 -6.34 -3.77
CA GLU A 120 8.15 -5.66 -4.51
C GLU A 120 7.07 -6.65 -4.95
N GLU A 121 7.52 -7.83 -5.40
CA GLU A 121 6.66 -8.94 -5.77
C GLU A 121 5.87 -9.46 -4.56
N ALA A 122 6.55 -9.72 -3.43
CA ALA A 122 5.91 -10.19 -2.21
C ALA A 122 4.89 -9.18 -1.65
N ALA A 123 5.20 -7.87 -1.73
CA ALA A 123 4.26 -6.83 -1.32
C ALA A 123 3.05 -6.78 -2.26
N ALA A 124 3.27 -6.82 -3.57
CA ALA A 124 2.20 -6.82 -4.55
C ALA A 124 1.31 -8.06 -4.40
N GLU A 125 1.90 -9.25 -4.35
CA GLU A 125 1.15 -10.51 -4.19
C GLU A 125 0.31 -10.51 -2.91
N LYS A 126 0.92 -10.13 -1.80
CA LYS A 126 0.25 -10.08 -0.49
C LYS A 126 -0.94 -9.13 -0.45
N TYR A 127 -0.86 -7.96 -1.10
CA TYR A 127 -1.88 -6.92 -0.99
C TYR A 127 -2.80 -6.82 -2.21
N MET A 128 -2.53 -7.58 -3.29
CA MET A 128 -3.34 -7.54 -4.50
C MET A 128 -4.82 -7.83 -4.28
N PRO A 129 -5.22 -8.82 -3.45
CA PRO A 129 -6.65 -9.03 -3.19
C PRO A 129 -7.34 -7.79 -2.61
N GLN A 130 -6.68 -7.10 -1.67
CA GLN A 130 -7.19 -5.86 -1.07
C GLN A 130 -7.28 -4.74 -2.10
N LEU A 131 -6.25 -4.55 -2.93
CA LEU A 131 -6.23 -3.50 -3.95
C LEU A 131 -7.31 -3.72 -5.01
N GLN A 132 -7.46 -4.94 -5.51
CA GLN A 132 -8.48 -5.29 -6.51
C GLN A 132 -9.89 -5.16 -5.94
N HIS A 133 -10.11 -5.57 -4.69
CA HIS A 133 -11.37 -5.36 -3.98
C HIS A 133 -11.70 -3.87 -3.85
N ASN A 134 -10.76 -3.07 -3.35
CA ASN A 134 -10.97 -1.64 -3.16
C ASN A 134 -11.26 -0.93 -4.49
N MET A 135 -10.49 -1.25 -5.55
CA MET A 135 -10.73 -0.73 -6.89
C MET A 135 -12.12 -1.11 -7.42
N TRP A 136 -12.56 -2.35 -7.20
CA TRP A 136 -13.90 -2.80 -7.59
C TRP A 136 -15.00 -2.02 -6.88
N VAL A 137 -14.89 -1.87 -5.55
CA VAL A 137 -15.90 -1.17 -4.73
C VAL A 137 -16.08 0.27 -5.17
N VAL A 138 -15.01 0.97 -5.54
CA VAL A 138 -15.07 2.39 -5.91
C VAL A 138 -15.01 2.64 -7.42
N ALA A 139 -15.06 1.59 -8.23
CA ALA A 139 -14.94 1.63 -9.70
C ALA A 139 -13.66 2.35 -10.18
N ALA A 140 -12.55 2.20 -9.44
CA ALA A 140 -11.24 2.74 -9.82
C ALA A 140 -10.51 1.79 -10.78
N ARG A 141 -9.67 2.35 -11.66
CA ARG A 141 -8.87 1.58 -12.62
C ARG A 141 -7.47 1.29 -12.15
N THR A 142 -6.99 2.05 -11.17
CA THR A 142 -5.64 1.94 -10.65
C THR A 142 -5.63 2.05 -9.12
N ALA A 143 -4.59 1.48 -8.52
CA ALA A 143 -4.30 1.64 -7.11
C ALA A 143 -2.80 1.87 -6.91
N VAL A 144 -2.46 2.74 -5.97
CA VAL A 144 -1.10 2.99 -5.52
C VAL A 144 -0.91 2.28 -4.19
N LEU A 145 -0.02 1.32 -4.15
CA LEU A 145 0.45 0.69 -2.92
C LEU A 145 1.74 1.39 -2.47
N SER A 146 1.65 2.16 -1.41
CA SER A 146 2.77 2.89 -0.81
C SER A 146 3.29 2.12 0.40
N VAL A 147 4.53 1.63 0.34
CA VAL A 147 5.12 0.77 1.36
C VAL A 147 6.31 1.46 2.03
N ILE A 148 6.23 1.65 3.34
CA ILE A 148 7.38 1.98 4.18
C ILE A 148 7.90 0.70 4.82
N THR A 149 9.22 0.46 4.73
CA THR A 149 9.86 -0.65 5.43
C THR A 149 10.54 -0.16 6.72
N GLY A 150 10.65 -1.03 7.72
CA GLY A 150 11.35 -0.74 8.97
C GLY A 150 12.84 -0.40 8.81
N GLY A 151 13.41 -0.61 7.61
CA GLY A 151 14.78 -0.22 7.24
C GLY A 151 14.89 1.18 6.63
N GLY A 152 13.83 2.00 6.65
CA GLY A 152 13.84 3.35 6.07
C GLY A 152 13.79 3.37 4.55
N LYS A 153 13.39 2.29 3.90
CA LYS A 153 13.10 2.24 2.46
C LYS A 153 11.63 2.53 2.25
N TRP A 154 11.33 3.38 1.27
CA TRP A 154 9.98 3.62 0.78
C TRP A 154 9.86 3.18 -0.67
N VAL A 155 8.74 2.57 -1.02
CA VAL A 155 8.46 2.06 -2.36
C VAL A 155 7.02 2.38 -2.74
N GLU A 156 6.83 2.83 -3.97
CA GLU A 156 5.53 3.01 -4.63
C GLU A 156 5.35 1.91 -5.68
N ILE A 157 4.26 1.17 -5.60
CA ILE A 157 3.88 0.14 -6.56
C ILE A 157 2.54 0.54 -7.17
N LEU A 158 2.47 0.64 -8.50
CA LEU A 158 1.22 0.89 -9.21
C LEU A 158 0.60 -0.44 -9.62
N ALA A 159 -0.65 -0.65 -9.23
CA ALA A 159 -1.47 -1.79 -9.62
C ALA A 159 -2.62 -1.33 -10.52
N HIS A 160 -2.94 -2.14 -11.54
CA HIS A 160 -4.08 -1.93 -12.41
C HIS A 160 -5.23 -2.86 -12.05
N ALA A 161 -6.45 -2.41 -12.27
CA ALA A 161 -7.63 -3.25 -12.18
C ALA A 161 -7.50 -4.40 -13.19
N ASP A 162 -7.61 -5.63 -12.69
CA ASP A 162 -7.58 -6.86 -13.50
C ASP A 162 -8.98 -7.47 -13.48
N PRO A 163 -9.72 -7.48 -14.60
CA PRO A 163 -11.08 -8.00 -14.65
C PRO A 163 -11.20 -9.47 -14.26
N LEU A 164 -10.21 -10.30 -14.57
CA LEU A 164 -10.21 -11.72 -14.18
C LEU A 164 -10.01 -11.84 -12.67
N TYR A 165 -9.03 -11.13 -12.10
CA TYR A 165 -8.79 -11.12 -10.67
C TYR A 165 -10.03 -10.63 -9.91
N GLN A 166 -10.63 -9.53 -10.36
CA GLN A 166 -11.84 -8.96 -9.75
C GLN A 166 -13.03 -9.91 -9.83
N HIS A 167 -13.19 -10.64 -10.94
CA HIS A 167 -14.23 -11.66 -11.07
C HIS A 167 -14.04 -12.79 -10.03
N LEU A 168 -12.80 -13.24 -9.82
CA LEU A 168 -12.50 -14.26 -8.81
C LEU A 168 -12.80 -13.76 -7.40
N ILE A 169 -12.39 -12.53 -7.06
CA ILE A 169 -12.71 -11.91 -5.76
C ILE A 169 -14.22 -11.85 -5.53
N VAL A 170 -14.97 -11.29 -6.48
CA VAL A 170 -16.44 -11.16 -6.35
C VAL A 170 -17.10 -12.54 -6.18
N THR A 171 -16.57 -13.56 -6.85
CA THR A 171 -17.09 -14.93 -6.74
C THR A 171 -16.76 -15.52 -5.37
N ALA A 172 -15.53 -15.42 -4.90
CA ALA A 172 -15.10 -15.91 -3.60
C ALA A 172 -15.87 -15.24 -2.45
N GLU A 173 -15.95 -13.91 -2.49
CA GLU A 173 -16.65 -13.13 -1.47
C GLU A 173 -18.16 -13.38 -1.46
N ARG A 174 -18.79 -13.58 -2.63
CA ARG A 174 -20.20 -13.97 -2.72
C ARG A 174 -20.45 -15.34 -2.09
N ASN A 175 -19.57 -16.30 -2.35
CA ASN A 175 -19.66 -17.64 -1.74
C ASN A 175 -19.50 -17.55 -0.22
N PHE A 176 -18.51 -16.80 0.24
CA PHE A 176 -18.29 -16.56 1.66
C PHE A 176 -19.50 -15.88 2.32
N TRP A 177 -20.05 -14.82 1.71
CA TRP A 177 -21.18 -14.08 2.27
C TRP A 177 -22.45 -14.95 2.33
N ARG A 178 -22.67 -15.81 1.32
CA ARG A 178 -23.75 -16.82 1.38
C ARG A 178 -23.60 -17.73 2.61
N CYS A 179 -22.37 -18.15 2.94
CA CYS A 179 -22.12 -18.94 4.14
C CYS A 179 -22.38 -18.14 5.43
N VAL A 180 -22.10 -16.83 5.43
CA VAL A 180 -22.48 -15.95 6.56
C VAL A 180 -24.00 -15.91 6.76
N GLU A 181 -24.77 -15.82 5.68
CA GLU A 181 -26.24 -15.77 5.71
C GLU A 181 -26.89 -17.12 6.03
N SER A 182 -26.39 -18.21 5.44
CA SER A 182 -26.96 -19.55 5.63
C SER A 182 -26.58 -20.20 6.95
N GLY A 183 -25.40 -19.82 7.52
CA GLY A 183 -24.82 -20.50 8.68
C GLY A 183 -23.97 -21.72 8.33
N GLU A 184 -23.85 -22.06 7.04
CA GLU A 184 -22.92 -23.09 6.58
C GLU A 184 -21.48 -22.63 6.72
N GLN A 185 -20.59 -23.52 7.13
CA GLN A 185 -19.18 -23.21 7.25
C GLN A 185 -18.55 -22.99 5.87
N PRO A 186 -17.80 -21.90 5.65
CA PRO A 186 -17.13 -21.68 4.38
C PRO A 186 -15.96 -22.63 4.17
N GLN A 187 -15.66 -22.91 2.91
CA GLN A 187 -14.46 -23.62 2.50
C GLN A 187 -13.50 -22.66 1.82
N LEU A 188 -12.21 -23.00 1.80
CA LEU A 188 -11.22 -22.27 1.04
C LEU A 188 -11.63 -22.15 -0.43
N PHE A 189 -11.43 -21.00 -1.02
CA PHE A 189 -11.82 -20.76 -2.42
C PHE A 189 -10.99 -21.64 -3.38
N GLY A 190 -9.70 -21.87 -3.05
CA GLY A 190 -8.83 -22.83 -3.72
C GLY A 190 -8.50 -22.52 -5.18
N VAL A 191 -8.80 -21.31 -5.65
CA VAL A 191 -8.45 -20.84 -7.00
C VAL A 191 -7.32 -19.84 -6.91
N GLU A 192 -6.17 -20.14 -7.52
CA GLU A 192 -5.04 -19.23 -7.59
C GLU A 192 -5.35 -18.07 -8.54
N PRO A 193 -5.29 -16.82 -8.08
CA PRO A 193 -5.52 -15.67 -8.93
C PRO A 193 -4.33 -15.44 -9.89
N PRO A 194 -4.53 -14.70 -11.00
CA PRO A 194 -3.46 -14.35 -11.90
C PRO A 194 -2.38 -13.55 -11.17
N LYS A 195 -1.11 -13.77 -11.53
CA LYS A 195 0.00 -13.01 -10.95
C LYS A 195 -0.14 -11.53 -11.29
N PRO A 196 0.08 -10.64 -10.30
CA PRO A 196 -0.04 -9.20 -10.52
C PRO A 196 0.93 -8.72 -11.60
N ARG A 197 0.45 -7.84 -12.48
CA ARG A 197 1.31 -7.09 -13.41
C ARG A 197 1.74 -5.80 -12.70
N LEU A 198 3.05 -5.67 -12.47
CA LEU A 198 3.65 -4.48 -11.87
C LEU A 198 4.17 -3.58 -12.98
N GLU A 199 3.63 -2.36 -13.11
CA GLU A 199 4.05 -1.45 -14.20
C GLU A 199 5.05 -0.39 -13.75
N ALA A 200 5.08 0.01 -12.50
CA ALA A 200 6.03 1.04 -12.05
C ALA A 200 6.41 0.83 -10.59
N VAL A 201 7.69 0.88 -10.34
CA VAL A 201 8.23 0.88 -8.98
C VAL A 201 9.12 2.10 -8.83
N ARG A 202 8.71 3.05 -8.00
CA ARG A 202 9.60 4.12 -7.55
C ARG A 202 10.27 3.69 -6.26
N LEU A 203 11.60 3.67 -6.27
CA LEU A 203 12.43 3.40 -5.10
C LEU A 203 13.02 4.71 -4.60
N SER A 204 12.66 5.10 -3.38
CA SER A 204 13.36 6.16 -2.66
C SER A 204 14.12 5.54 -1.49
N ILE A 205 15.45 5.43 -1.64
CA ILE A 205 16.34 5.06 -0.54
C ILE A 205 16.76 6.36 0.12
N TRP A 206 16.60 6.48 1.43
CA TRP A 206 17.11 7.61 2.19
C TRP A 206 18.64 7.64 2.11
N ARG A 207 19.20 8.35 1.13
CA ARG A 207 20.62 8.69 1.13
C ARG A 207 20.79 9.86 2.09
N ARG A 208 21.43 9.62 3.23
CA ARG A 208 21.92 10.68 4.10
C ARG A 208 22.74 11.64 3.22
N ARG A 209 22.21 12.83 2.90
CA ARG A 209 23.06 13.91 2.37
C ARG A 209 24.05 14.21 3.48
N MET A 210 25.27 13.68 3.38
CA MET A 210 26.38 14.21 4.14
C MET A 210 26.46 15.68 3.78
N PRO A 211 26.47 16.62 4.75
CA PRO A 211 26.75 18.02 4.44
C PRO A 211 28.08 18.05 3.73
N GLY A 212 28.11 18.60 2.53
CA GLY A 212 29.27 18.58 1.65
C GLY A 212 30.46 19.16 2.39
N ARG A 213 31.53 18.37 2.51
CA ARG A 213 32.85 18.92 2.75
C ARG A 213 33.11 19.91 1.63
N SER A 214 33.12 21.19 1.96
CA SER A 214 33.64 22.23 1.08
C SER A 214 35.05 21.86 0.72
N SER A 215 35.27 21.44 -0.53
CA SER A 215 36.63 21.26 -1.06
C SER A 215 37.34 22.59 -0.95
N PRO A 216 38.61 22.63 -0.40
CA PRO A 216 39.39 23.86 -0.40
C PRO A 216 39.61 24.29 -1.84
N ARG A 217 39.25 25.51 -2.16
CA ARG A 217 39.55 26.17 -3.43
C ARG A 217 41.08 26.11 -3.64
N SER A 218 41.51 25.29 -4.57
CA SER A 218 42.88 25.34 -5.10
C SER A 218 43.07 26.68 -5.80
N SER A 219 43.77 27.60 -5.12
CA SER A 219 44.25 28.83 -5.71
C SER A 219 45.36 28.51 -6.70
N ARG A 220 45.05 28.29 -7.94
CA ARG A 220 46.01 28.27 -9.03
C ARG A 220 46.50 29.71 -9.27
N LYS A 221 47.76 30.01 -8.88
CA LYS A 221 48.46 31.21 -9.33
C LYS A 221 48.64 31.19 -10.83
N PRO A 222 48.48 32.32 -11.54
CA PRO A 222 48.74 32.38 -12.98
C PRO A 222 50.23 32.28 -13.26
N THR A 223 50.66 31.28 -13.99
CA THR A 223 52.01 31.13 -14.50
C THR A 223 52.26 32.15 -15.60
N ARG A 224 53.20 33.04 -15.36
CA ARG A 224 53.70 34.09 -16.27
C ARG A 224 54.36 33.42 -17.47
N ARG A 225 53.82 33.64 -18.68
CA ARG A 225 54.37 33.18 -19.94
C ARG A 225 55.53 34.05 -20.33
N ILE A 226 56.75 33.51 -20.34
CA ILE A 226 57.96 34.17 -20.87
C ILE A 226 57.96 33.86 -22.38
N SER A 227 57.90 34.93 -23.17
CA SER A 227 58.07 34.87 -24.62
C SER A 227 59.62 34.90 -24.93
N SER A 228 60.12 33.85 -25.50
CA SER A 228 61.44 33.85 -26.12
C SER A 228 61.31 33.99 -27.62
N THR A 229 61.66 35.18 -28.06
CA THR A 229 61.98 35.52 -29.43
C THR A 229 63.31 34.88 -29.81
N SER A 230 63.38 34.09 -30.86
CA SER A 230 64.62 33.69 -31.52
C SER A 230 64.56 34.13 -32.99
N GLU A 231 65.47 35.07 -33.32
CA GLU A 231 65.76 35.56 -34.65
C GLU A 231 66.42 34.49 -35.58
N PRO A 232 66.24 34.59 -36.87
CA PRO A 232 66.91 33.67 -37.81
C PRO A 232 68.30 34.19 -38.21
N LYS A 233 69.27 33.28 -38.40
CA LYS A 233 70.56 33.54 -39.01
C LYS A 233 70.53 33.18 -40.50
N PRO A 234 71.26 33.98 -41.33
CA PRO A 234 71.33 33.71 -42.74
C PRO A 234 72.59 32.88 -43.09
N SER A 235 72.51 32.07 -44.08
CA SER A 235 73.44 31.68 -45.17
C SER A 235 73.07 30.30 -45.72
#